data_6d27345ce67e0f06dcad62dc43219902
#
_entry.id   6d27345ce67e0f06dcad62dc43219902
#
_cell.length_a   1.000
_cell.length_b   1.000
_cell.length_c   1.000
_cell.angle_alpha   90.00
_cell.angle_beta   90.00
_cell.angle_gamma   90.00
#
_symmetry.space_group_name_H-M   'P 1'
#
loop_
_entity.id
_entity.type
_entity.pdbx_description
1 polymer ?
#
loop_
_entity_poly.entity_id
_entity_poly.type
_entity_poly.pdbx_seq_one_letter_code
_entity_poly.pdbx_strand_id
1 'polypeptide(L)'
;MKSLIRLSDYSKEAILEIFKIADDLQNGSYSNFLCRKTVVMFFPNSSIRTRITFEKGVYLLGGQTILFPPDTLDKKEEIKDVIGYLNHWADVVVIRHKDIRRIDKINYHSNVPVINAMTDINHPCEVIADLYALSKIRQDFLKDNYLFCGSKGNIGLAWKEASEVLDLSFTQCCPEGYEIEGVLSYNDINSAIKNKDVICTDSLPNEKINDFKNYQITEEIMDRANYGAVLNPCPPFYRGEEVSNQVIDSRYFVGYDFKKHLLEIQQAIIIYNLTH
;
A
#
# COMPACT_ATOMS: atom_id res chain seq x y z
N MET A 1 2.68 -14.88 -16.55
CA MET A 1 2.82 -13.51 -16.04
C MET A 1 1.65 -13.21 -15.15
N LYS A 2 1.90 -12.68 -13.96
CA LYS A 2 0.88 -12.32 -12.99
C LYS A 2 0.65 -10.81 -12.98
N SER A 3 -0.48 -10.37 -12.44
CA SER A 3 -0.80 -8.97 -12.17
C SER A 3 -1.09 -8.79 -10.68
N LEU A 4 -0.86 -7.59 -10.15
CA LEU A 4 -1.25 -7.21 -8.80
C LEU A 4 -2.38 -6.18 -8.87
N ILE A 5 -3.62 -6.62 -8.80
CA ILE A 5 -4.78 -5.71 -8.74
C ILE A 5 -5.27 -5.57 -7.30
N ARG A 6 -5.29 -6.67 -6.56
CA ARG A 6 -5.64 -6.78 -5.14
C ARG A 6 -4.60 -7.62 -4.40
N LEU A 7 -4.43 -7.43 -3.11
CA LEU A 7 -3.58 -8.30 -2.30
C LEU A 7 -4.05 -9.76 -2.33
N SER A 8 -5.33 -9.99 -2.41
CA SER A 8 -5.94 -11.30 -2.55
C SER A 8 -5.58 -12.04 -3.85
N ASP A 9 -4.98 -11.37 -4.85
CA ASP A 9 -4.45 -12.01 -6.05
C ASP A 9 -3.19 -12.85 -5.77
N TYR A 10 -2.58 -12.65 -4.60
CA TYR A 10 -1.35 -13.31 -4.17
C TYR A 10 -1.59 -14.22 -2.98
N SER A 11 -0.85 -15.32 -2.92
CA SER A 11 -0.76 -16.14 -1.72
C SER A 11 0.25 -15.55 -0.73
N LYS A 12 0.23 -16.06 0.50
CA LYS A 12 1.24 -15.72 1.53
C LYS A 12 2.66 -15.97 1.03
N GLU A 13 2.87 -17.10 0.35
CA GLU A 13 4.19 -17.50 -0.20
C GLU A 13 4.65 -16.49 -1.26
N ALA A 14 3.73 -16.04 -2.13
CA ALA A 14 4.03 -15.03 -3.15
C ALA A 14 4.47 -13.70 -2.52
N ILE A 15 3.78 -13.25 -1.47
CA ILE A 15 4.15 -12.02 -0.74
C ILE A 15 5.52 -12.17 -0.08
N LEU A 16 5.79 -13.32 0.56
CA LEU A 16 7.10 -13.59 1.18
C LEU A 16 8.23 -13.73 0.15
N GLU A 17 7.93 -14.22 -1.05
CA GLU A 17 8.89 -14.24 -2.16
C GLU A 17 9.19 -12.82 -2.67
N ILE A 18 8.20 -11.95 -2.75
CA ILE A 18 8.43 -10.52 -3.05
C ILE A 18 9.36 -9.89 -2.00
N PHE A 19 9.21 -10.23 -0.71
CA PHE A 19 10.12 -9.76 0.34
C PHE A 19 11.55 -10.24 0.11
N LYS A 20 11.72 -11.50 -0.28
CA LYS A 20 13.05 -12.05 -0.62
C LYS A 20 13.66 -11.35 -1.82
N ILE A 21 12.88 -11.09 -2.87
CA ILE A 21 13.35 -10.31 -4.03
C ILE A 21 13.78 -8.91 -3.60
N ALA A 22 13.05 -8.27 -2.68
CA ALA A 22 13.42 -6.96 -2.15
C ALA A 22 14.73 -7.01 -1.33
N ASP A 23 14.98 -8.07 -0.57
CA ASP A 23 16.25 -8.29 0.10
C ASP A 23 17.41 -8.49 -0.89
N ASP A 24 17.20 -9.28 -1.93
CA ASP A 24 18.18 -9.53 -2.99
C ASP A 24 18.52 -8.23 -3.76
N LEU A 25 17.54 -7.34 -3.97
CA LEU A 25 17.75 -6.02 -4.56
C LEU A 25 18.68 -5.14 -3.71
N GLN A 26 18.52 -5.15 -2.38
CA GLN A 26 19.42 -4.41 -1.47
C GLN A 26 20.86 -4.95 -1.52
N ASN A 27 21.03 -6.22 -1.85
CA ASN A 27 22.34 -6.87 -2.04
C ASN A 27 22.91 -6.70 -3.45
N GLY A 28 22.29 -5.87 -4.31
CA GLY A 28 22.78 -5.55 -5.66
C GLY A 28 22.36 -6.54 -6.73
N SER A 29 21.45 -7.47 -6.44
CA SER A 29 20.86 -8.38 -7.44
C SER A 29 19.94 -7.61 -8.41
N TYR A 30 19.62 -8.24 -9.54
CA TYR A 30 18.70 -7.72 -10.57
C TYR A 30 19.18 -6.44 -11.29
N SER A 31 20.49 -6.11 -11.25
CA SER A 31 21.03 -5.01 -12.06
C SER A 31 20.64 -5.20 -13.53
N ASN A 32 20.11 -4.16 -14.17
CA ASN A 32 19.67 -4.18 -15.56
C ASN A 32 18.54 -5.21 -15.89
N PHE A 33 17.78 -5.68 -14.90
CA PHE A 33 16.67 -6.62 -15.13
C PHE A 33 15.63 -6.09 -16.13
N LEU A 34 15.38 -4.79 -16.14
CA LEU A 34 14.50 -4.10 -17.08
C LEU A 34 15.25 -3.50 -18.29
N CYS A 35 16.47 -3.95 -18.60
CA CYS A 35 17.19 -3.47 -19.79
C CYS A 35 16.34 -3.65 -21.05
N ARG A 36 16.16 -2.55 -21.82
CA ARG A 36 15.29 -2.47 -23.01
C ARG A 36 13.81 -2.70 -22.77
N LYS A 37 13.36 -2.64 -21.50
CA LYS A 37 11.95 -2.75 -21.14
C LYS A 37 11.33 -1.40 -20.86
N THR A 38 10.05 -1.27 -21.21
CA THR A 38 9.25 -0.06 -21.00
C THR A 38 8.12 -0.32 -20.02
N VAL A 39 8.09 0.47 -18.94
CA VAL A 39 7.00 0.49 -17.97
C VAL A 39 6.09 1.69 -18.28
N VAL A 40 4.87 1.45 -18.72
CA VAL A 40 3.88 2.50 -18.96
C VAL A 40 3.14 2.77 -17.65
N MET A 41 3.11 4.03 -17.25
CA MET A 41 2.57 4.45 -15.97
C MET A 41 1.42 5.46 -16.15
N PHE A 42 0.35 5.29 -15.38
CA PHE A 42 -0.77 6.21 -15.31
C PHE A 42 -0.87 6.76 -13.89
N PHE A 43 -0.48 8.03 -13.69
CA PHE A 43 -0.46 8.67 -12.37
C PHE A 43 -0.98 10.10 -12.42
N PRO A 44 -1.79 10.52 -11.41
CA PRO A 44 -2.15 11.93 -11.27
C PRO A 44 -0.93 12.76 -10.84
N ASN A 45 -0.91 14.03 -11.22
CA ASN A 45 0.18 14.95 -10.89
C ASN A 45 0.41 15.09 -9.37
N SER A 46 -0.61 14.86 -8.57
CA SER A 46 -0.56 14.91 -7.09
C SER A 46 0.12 13.68 -6.45
N SER A 47 0.37 12.61 -7.21
CA SER A 47 1.03 11.41 -6.70
C SER A 47 2.52 11.61 -6.58
N ILE A 48 3.01 12.07 -5.43
CA ILE A 48 4.43 12.36 -5.24
C ILE A 48 5.21 11.08 -4.91
N ARG A 49 4.94 10.47 -3.76
CA ARG A 49 5.73 9.35 -3.21
C ARG A 49 5.71 8.11 -4.09
N THR A 50 4.52 7.58 -4.34
CA THR A 50 4.34 6.35 -5.12
C THR A 50 4.89 6.47 -6.54
N ARG A 51 4.69 7.64 -7.17
CA ARG A 51 5.20 7.90 -8.51
C ARG A 51 6.73 7.94 -8.54
N ILE A 52 7.35 8.73 -7.63
CA ILE A 52 8.81 8.86 -7.57
C ILE A 52 9.47 7.50 -7.35
N THR A 53 8.93 6.67 -6.45
CA THR A 53 9.51 5.36 -6.15
C THR A 53 9.37 4.39 -7.31
N PHE A 54 8.26 4.38 -8.05
CA PHE A 54 8.14 3.59 -9.28
C PHE A 54 9.10 4.07 -10.39
N GLU A 55 9.11 5.38 -10.70
CA GLU A 55 10.01 5.92 -11.74
C GLU A 55 11.48 5.63 -11.43
N LYS A 56 11.90 5.93 -10.17
CA LYS A 56 13.26 5.66 -9.72
C LYS A 56 13.57 4.17 -9.71
N GLY A 57 12.62 3.33 -9.26
CA GLY A 57 12.79 1.88 -9.20
C GLY A 57 13.01 1.27 -10.58
N VAL A 58 12.22 1.67 -11.58
CA VAL A 58 12.38 1.24 -12.98
C VAL A 58 13.73 1.68 -13.53
N TYR A 59 14.12 2.95 -13.30
CA TYR A 59 15.43 3.46 -13.72
C TYR A 59 16.59 2.65 -13.12
N LEU A 60 16.55 2.35 -11.83
CA LEU A 60 17.59 1.56 -11.15
C LEU A 60 17.67 0.10 -11.67
N LEU A 61 16.59 -0.44 -12.21
CA LEU A 61 16.56 -1.74 -12.87
C LEU A 61 16.98 -1.67 -14.35
N GLY A 62 17.40 -0.49 -14.87
CA GLY A 62 17.84 -0.30 -16.25
C GLY A 62 16.71 -0.15 -17.27
N GLY A 63 15.46 0.01 -16.83
CA GLY A 63 14.30 0.25 -17.68
C GLY A 63 14.00 1.72 -17.92
N GLN A 64 12.97 1.98 -18.71
CA GLN A 64 12.44 3.32 -18.93
C GLN A 64 10.95 3.40 -18.56
N THR A 65 10.51 4.59 -18.18
CA THR A 65 9.11 4.88 -17.90
C THR A 65 8.51 5.79 -18.95
N ILE A 66 7.24 5.55 -19.32
CA ILE A 66 6.41 6.48 -20.08
C ILE A 66 5.20 6.80 -19.21
N LEU A 67 5.01 8.09 -18.92
CA LEU A 67 4.00 8.54 -17.97
C LEU A 67 2.84 9.25 -18.68
N PHE A 68 1.62 8.89 -18.29
CA PHE A 68 0.39 9.53 -18.68
C PHE A 68 -0.44 9.91 -17.45
N PRO A 69 -1.27 10.95 -17.52
CA PRO A 69 -2.29 11.19 -16.50
C PRO A 69 -3.40 10.13 -16.59
N PRO A 70 -4.02 9.72 -15.46
CA PRO A 70 -4.96 8.60 -15.43
C PRO A 70 -6.27 8.85 -16.19
N ASP A 71 -6.68 10.09 -16.35
CA ASP A 71 -7.84 10.51 -17.18
C ASP A 71 -7.64 10.20 -18.66
N THR A 72 -6.42 9.91 -19.10
CA THR A 72 -6.14 9.36 -20.43
C THR A 72 -6.89 8.05 -20.66
N LEU A 73 -7.11 7.27 -19.59
CA LEU A 73 -7.85 6.00 -19.62
C LEU A 73 -9.38 6.20 -19.64
N ASP A 74 -9.89 7.41 -19.39
CA ASP A 74 -11.32 7.74 -19.32
C ASP A 74 -11.88 8.30 -20.63
N LYS A 75 -11.10 8.28 -21.71
CA LYS A 75 -11.52 8.75 -23.02
C LYS A 75 -12.59 7.84 -23.65
N LYS A 76 -13.17 8.31 -24.76
CA LYS A 76 -14.21 7.58 -25.51
C LYS A 76 -13.75 6.28 -26.15
N GLU A 77 -12.43 6.15 -26.38
CA GLU A 77 -11.85 4.96 -26.99
C GLU A 77 -12.11 3.74 -26.08
N GLU A 78 -12.45 2.62 -26.67
CA GLU A 78 -12.66 1.39 -25.91
C GLU A 78 -11.34 0.92 -25.27
N ILE A 79 -11.39 0.57 -23.99
CA ILE A 79 -10.18 0.12 -23.24
C ILE A 79 -9.47 -1.04 -23.94
N LYS A 80 -10.22 -1.97 -24.53
CA LYS A 80 -9.64 -3.11 -25.27
C LYS A 80 -8.75 -2.66 -26.43
N ASP A 81 -9.09 -1.54 -27.10
CA ASP A 81 -8.34 -1.05 -28.25
C ASP A 81 -7.07 -0.32 -27.76
N VAL A 82 -7.18 0.50 -26.71
CA VAL A 82 -6.03 1.13 -26.06
C VAL A 82 -5.01 0.07 -25.58
N ILE A 83 -5.50 -0.96 -24.89
CA ILE A 83 -4.64 -2.01 -24.34
C ILE A 83 -4.11 -2.92 -25.47
N GLY A 84 -4.89 -3.16 -26.52
CA GLY A 84 -4.45 -3.86 -27.71
C GLY A 84 -3.16 -3.25 -28.30
N TYR A 85 -3.05 -1.92 -28.36
CA TYR A 85 -1.82 -1.24 -28.78
C TYR A 85 -0.72 -1.29 -27.70
N LEU A 86 -1.05 -1.03 -26.43
CA LEU A 86 -0.06 -1.07 -25.35
C LEU A 86 0.60 -2.44 -25.21
N ASN A 87 -0.09 -3.52 -25.48
CA ASN A 87 0.47 -4.89 -25.48
C ASN A 87 1.66 -5.08 -26.44
N HIS A 88 1.85 -4.19 -27.43
CA HIS A 88 3.00 -4.25 -28.33
C HIS A 88 4.18 -3.39 -27.89
N TRP A 89 3.96 -2.44 -26.98
CA TRP A 89 4.96 -1.42 -26.64
C TRP A 89 5.34 -1.37 -25.17
N ALA A 90 4.49 -1.88 -24.29
CA ALA A 90 4.75 -1.95 -22.86
C ALA A 90 5.19 -3.35 -22.45
N ASP A 91 6.07 -3.44 -21.47
CA ASP A 91 6.40 -4.69 -20.76
C ASP A 91 5.65 -4.82 -19.44
N VAL A 92 5.29 -3.69 -18.82
CA VAL A 92 4.50 -3.60 -17.58
C VAL A 92 3.63 -2.35 -17.65
N VAL A 93 2.43 -2.42 -17.09
CA VAL A 93 1.54 -1.26 -16.92
C VAL A 93 1.31 -1.03 -15.43
N VAL A 94 1.58 0.18 -14.93
CA VAL A 94 1.35 0.59 -13.55
C VAL A 94 0.28 1.66 -13.51
N ILE A 95 -0.79 1.46 -12.73
CA ILE A 95 -1.96 2.33 -12.77
C ILE A 95 -2.34 2.81 -11.36
N ARG A 96 -2.45 4.12 -11.20
CA ARG A 96 -3.17 4.76 -10.11
C ARG A 96 -4.42 5.41 -10.67
N HIS A 97 -5.58 4.82 -10.41
CA HIS A 97 -6.88 5.28 -10.92
C HIS A 97 -7.95 5.10 -9.84
N LYS A 98 -8.89 6.04 -9.71
CA LYS A 98 -9.93 5.98 -8.68
C LYS A 98 -10.80 4.71 -8.77
N ASP A 99 -11.21 4.32 -9.98
CA ASP A 99 -12.14 3.21 -10.22
C ASP A 99 -11.39 1.90 -10.48
N ILE A 100 -11.48 0.95 -9.54
CA ILE A 100 -10.90 -0.39 -9.66
C ILE A 100 -11.42 -1.15 -10.88
N ARG A 101 -12.69 -0.94 -11.27
CA ARG A 101 -13.30 -1.61 -12.43
C ARG A 101 -12.59 -1.23 -13.73
N ARG A 102 -12.01 -0.03 -13.79
CA ARG A 102 -11.19 0.40 -14.93
C ARG A 102 -9.91 -0.44 -15.00
N ILE A 103 -9.26 -0.65 -13.86
CA ILE A 103 -8.06 -1.50 -13.78
C ILE A 103 -8.40 -2.96 -14.09
N ASP A 104 -9.51 -3.48 -13.58
CA ASP A 104 -9.99 -4.84 -13.90
C ASP A 104 -10.18 -5.05 -15.42
N LYS A 105 -10.81 -4.08 -16.11
CA LYS A 105 -10.97 -4.14 -17.57
C LYS A 105 -9.62 -4.10 -18.32
N ILE A 106 -8.69 -3.26 -17.85
CA ILE A 106 -7.35 -3.19 -18.42
C ILE A 106 -6.64 -4.52 -18.25
N ASN A 107 -6.65 -5.07 -17.04
CA ASN A 107 -6.04 -6.37 -16.74
C ASN A 107 -6.63 -7.50 -17.58
N TYR A 108 -7.94 -7.50 -17.80
CA TYR A 108 -8.62 -8.51 -18.61
C TYR A 108 -8.14 -8.54 -20.08
N HIS A 109 -7.79 -7.37 -20.65
CA HIS A 109 -7.33 -7.25 -22.05
C HIS A 109 -5.80 -7.19 -22.19
N SER A 110 -5.06 -7.14 -21.06
CA SER A 110 -3.61 -7.00 -21.07
C SER A 110 -2.91 -8.36 -21.24
N ASN A 111 -1.91 -8.38 -22.13
CA ASN A 111 -0.96 -9.47 -22.27
C ASN A 111 0.34 -9.22 -21.49
N VAL A 112 0.42 -8.10 -20.78
CA VAL A 112 1.56 -7.74 -19.92
C VAL A 112 1.06 -7.52 -18.49
N PRO A 113 1.93 -7.66 -17.47
CA PRO A 113 1.55 -7.46 -16.08
C PRO A 113 0.93 -6.08 -15.85
N VAL A 114 -0.18 -6.05 -15.11
CA VAL A 114 -0.83 -4.83 -14.62
C VAL A 114 -0.64 -4.72 -13.13
N ILE A 115 -0.15 -3.57 -12.66
CA ILE A 115 0.08 -3.29 -11.24
C ILE A 115 -0.81 -2.13 -10.81
N ASN A 116 -1.69 -2.41 -9.86
CA ASN A 116 -2.50 -1.40 -9.20
C ASN A 116 -1.66 -0.63 -8.17
N ALA A 117 -1.32 0.61 -8.50
CA ALA A 117 -0.59 1.48 -7.57
C ALA A 117 -1.49 2.10 -6.50
N MET A 118 -2.77 2.31 -6.78
CA MET A 118 -3.82 2.74 -5.83
C MET A 118 -5.16 2.91 -6.55
N THR A 119 -6.25 2.58 -5.85
CA THR A 119 -7.63 3.00 -6.20
C THR A 119 -8.33 3.61 -4.98
N ASP A 120 -9.61 3.99 -5.12
CA ASP A 120 -10.42 4.48 -4.00
C ASP A 120 -10.76 3.36 -2.99
N ILE A 121 -10.59 2.08 -3.36
CA ILE A 121 -10.95 0.94 -2.52
C ILE A 121 -9.78 0.04 -2.11
N ASN A 122 -8.58 0.23 -2.68
CA ASN A 122 -7.39 -0.48 -2.19
C ASN A 122 -6.07 0.19 -2.59
N HIS A 123 -5.00 -0.18 -1.87
CA HIS A 123 -3.64 0.31 -2.09
C HIS A 123 -2.62 -0.82 -1.81
N PRO A 124 -2.59 -1.87 -2.67
CA PRO A 124 -1.85 -3.09 -2.37
C PRO A 124 -0.33 -2.87 -2.23
N CYS A 125 0.28 -2.08 -3.10
CA CYS A 125 1.72 -1.82 -3.07
C CYS A 125 2.16 -1.14 -1.76
N GLU A 126 1.34 -0.25 -1.19
CA GLU A 126 1.64 0.44 0.06
C GLU A 126 1.65 -0.54 1.24
N VAL A 127 0.60 -1.36 1.37
CA VAL A 127 0.49 -2.30 2.48
C VAL A 127 1.55 -3.41 2.40
N ILE A 128 1.89 -3.91 1.19
CA ILE A 128 3.01 -4.86 1.02
C ILE A 128 4.32 -4.21 1.48
N ALA A 129 4.56 -2.93 1.15
CA ALA A 129 5.77 -2.23 1.57
C ALA A 129 5.81 -1.99 3.09
N ASP A 130 4.68 -1.67 3.70
CA ASP A 130 4.57 -1.53 5.15
C ASP A 130 4.84 -2.84 5.89
N LEU A 131 4.29 -3.95 5.41
CA LEU A 131 4.55 -5.29 5.96
C LEU A 131 6.02 -5.69 5.82
N TYR A 132 6.64 -5.40 4.67
CA TYR A 132 8.06 -5.62 4.49
C TYR A 132 8.90 -4.77 5.44
N ALA A 133 8.59 -3.47 5.58
CA ALA A 133 9.28 -2.60 6.53
C ALA A 133 9.10 -3.09 7.99
N LEU A 134 7.89 -3.54 8.36
CA LEU A 134 7.63 -4.17 9.66
C LEU A 134 8.50 -5.40 9.87
N SER A 135 8.67 -6.26 8.86
CA SER A 135 9.51 -7.46 8.95
C SER A 135 10.98 -7.14 9.26
N LYS A 136 11.45 -5.92 8.98
CA LYS A 136 12.83 -5.48 9.27
C LYS A 136 13.04 -5.00 10.71
N ILE A 137 11.97 -4.58 11.37
CA ILE A 137 12.03 -4.05 12.75
C ILE A 137 11.34 -4.95 13.78
N ARG A 138 10.54 -5.93 13.33
CA ARG A 138 9.76 -6.84 14.17
C ARG A 138 9.89 -8.28 13.67
N GLN A 139 10.63 -9.11 14.42
CA GLN A 139 10.92 -10.49 14.01
C GLN A 139 9.64 -11.34 13.81
N ASP A 140 8.64 -11.15 14.66
CA ASP A 140 7.38 -11.89 14.66
C ASP A 140 6.20 -11.11 14.05
N PHE A 141 6.46 -10.19 13.11
CA PHE A 141 5.44 -9.30 12.54
C PHE A 141 4.17 -10.01 12.06
N LEU A 142 4.24 -11.27 11.65
CA LEU A 142 3.07 -12.07 11.26
C LEU A 142 2.22 -12.53 12.47
N LYS A 143 2.76 -12.45 13.71
CA LYS A 143 2.06 -12.81 14.94
C LYS A 143 1.63 -11.58 15.74
N ASP A 144 2.02 -10.40 15.32
CA ASP A 144 1.64 -9.15 15.97
C ASP A 144 0.12 -8.90 15.90
N ASN A 145 -0.39 -8.19 16.88
CA ASN A 145 -1.78 -7.73 16.89
C ASN A 145 -1.87 -6.35 16.27
N TYR A 146 -2.53 -6.27 15.12
CA TYR A 146 -2.70 -5.06 14.33
C TYR A 146 -3.99 -4.31 14.72
N LEU A 147 -3.89 -3.00 14.82
CA LEU A 147 -5.02 -2.09 14.95
C LEU A 147 -4.98 -1.07 13.83
N PHE A 148 -6.03 -0.99 13.04
CA PHE A 148 -6.26 0.11 12.12
C PHE A 148 -7.20 1.14 12.77
N CYS A 149 -6.72 2.34 13.01
CA CYS A 149 -7.53 3.45 13.52
C CYS A 149 -7.84 4.40 12.37
N GLY A 150 -9.08 4.32 11.87
CA GLY A 150 -9.49 5.09 10.70
C GLY A 150 -10.81 4.62 10.11
N SER A 151 -11.31 5.37 9.13
CA SER A 151 -12.55 5.03 8.42
C SER A 151 -12.33 3.95 7.36
N LYS A 152 -13.42 3.28 6.96
CA LYS A 152 -13.42 2.46 5.75
C LYS A 152 -12.92 3.27 4.55
N GLY A 153 -11.75 2.92 4.04
CA GLY A 153 -11.05 3.56 2.94
C GLY A 153 -10.08 2.58 2.28
N ASN A 154 -9.36 3.03 1.26
CA ASN A 154 -8.48 2.16 0.47
C ASN A 154 -7.34 1.52 1.29
N ILE A 155 -6.78 2.23 2.27
CA ILE A 155 -5.74 1.70 3.16
C ILE A 155 -6.32 0.66 4.11
N GLY A 156 -7.42 0.98 4.80
CA GLY A 156 -8.06 0.03 5.72
C GLY A 156 -8.52 -1.25 5.03
N LEU A 157 -9.08 -1.13 3.81
CA LEU A 157 -9.47 -2.28 3.00
C LEU A 157 -8.26 -3.10 2.53
N ALA A 158 -7.15 -2.46 2.17
CA ALA A 158 -5.91 -3.16 1.80
C ALA A 158 -5.29 -3.87 3.01
N TRP A 159 -5.34 -3.29 4.22
CA TRP A 159 -4.94 -3.98 5.45
C TRP A 159 -5.83 -5.18 5.77
N LYS A 160 -7.15 -5.07 5.54
CA LYS A 160 -8.06 -6.22 5.64
C LYS A 160 -7.64 -7.33 4.69
N GLU A 161 -7.47 -7.04 3.39
CA GLU A 161 -7.01 -8.03 2.41
C GLU A 161 -5.68 -8.68 2.83
N ALA A 162 -4.73 -7.88 3.31
CA ALA A 162 -3.45 -8.37 3.81
C ALA A 162 -3.62 -9.30 5.02
N SER A 163 -4.52 -8.96 5.94
CA SER A 163 -4.77 -9.77 7.12
C SER A 163 -5.39 -11.13 6.78
N GLU A 164 -6.24 -11.18 5.78
CA GLU A 164 -6.84 -12.43 5.28
C GLU A 164 -5.81 -13.32 4.57
N VAL A 165 -4.93 -12.72 3.75
CA VAL A 165 -3.90 -13.47 3.01
C VAL A 165 -2.78 -13.99 3.92
N LEU A 166 -2.38 -13.20 4.90
CA LEU A 166 -1.24 -13.51 5.78
C LEU A 166 -1.65 -14.10 7.13
N ASP A 167 -2.95 -14.23 7.39
CA ASP A 167 -3.51 -14.70 8.67
C ASP A 167 -3.07 -13.82 9.86
N LEU A 168 -3.23 -12.47 9.71
CA LEU A 168 -2.85 -11.52 10.75
C LEU A 168 -4.00 -11.29 11.74
N SER A 169 -3.66 -11.12 13.01
CA SER A 169 -4.60 -10.62 14.03
C SER A 169 -4.89 -9.13 13.76
N PHE A 170 -5.97 -8.84 13.06
CA PHE A 170 -6.32 -7.49 12.60
C PHE A 170 -7.67 -7.04 13.16
N THR A 171 -7.70 -5.81 13.68
CA THR A 171 -8.91 -5.18 14.20
C THR A 171 -8.96 -3.71 13.78
N GLN A 172 -10.16 -3.12 13.83
CA GLN A 172 -10.36 -1.71 13.53
C GLN A 172 -10.81 -0.94 14.76
N CYS A 173 -10.49 0.36 14.82
CA CYS A 173 -11.10 1.32 15.75
C CYS A 173 -11.66 2.50 14.96
N CYS A 174 -12.97 2.73 15.08
CA CYS A 174 -13.66 3.82 14.38
C CYS A 174 -14.99 4.14 15.05
N PRO A 175 -15.59 5.32 14.78
CA PRO A 175 -16.99 5.60 15.13
C PRO A 175 -17.95 4.63 14.42
N GLU A 176 -19.14 4.49 14.97
CA GLU A 176 -20.25 3.74 14.36
C GLU A 176 -20.55 4.26 12.94
N GLY A 177 -20.73 3.33 11.98
CA GLY A 177 -21.00 3.61 10.58
C GLY A 177 -19.76 3.73 9.67
N TYR A 178 -18.56 3.58 10.26
CA TYR A 178 -17.28 3.64 9.50
C TYR A 178 -16.54 2.30 9.47
N GLU A 179 -17.20 1.23 9.87
CA GLU A 179 -16.63 -0.10 10.00
C GLU A 179 -16.29 -0.72 8.64
N ILE A 180 -15.21 -1.47 8.63
CA ILE A 180 -14.83 -2.36 7.53
C ILE A 180 -15.58 -3.68 7.72
N GLU A 181 -16.39 -4.05 6.76
CA GLU A 181 -17.18 -5.28 6.79
C GLU A 181 -16.29 -6.52 6.99
N GLY A 182 -16.68 -7.37 7.94
CA GLY A 182 -15.96 -8.60 8.29
C GLY A 182 -14.73 -8.40 9.18
N VAL A 183 -14.47 -7.17 9.66
CA VAL A 183 -13.41 -6.86 10.63
C VAL A 183 -14.01 -6.60 12.01
N LEU A 184 -13.41 -7.16 13.06
CA LEU A 184 -13.79 -6.83 14.44
C LEU A 184 -13.46 -5.36 14.71
N SER A 185 -14.48 -4.56 14.99
CA SER A 185 -14.37 -3.12 15.22
C SER A 185 -14.68 -2.73 16.66
N TYR A 186 -13.95 -1.73 17.14
CA TYR A 186 -14.13 -1.08 18.45
C TYR A 186 -14.54 0.38 18.22
N ASN A 187 -15.48 0.87 19.02
CA ASN A 187 -15.89 2.28 19.02
C ASN A 187 -15.29 3.10 20.19
N ASP A 188 -14.37 2.50 20.94
CA ASP A 188 -13.61 3.14 22.01
C ASP A 188 -12.12 2.83 21.84
N ILE A 189 -11.33 3.88 21.64
CA ILE A 189 -9.88 3.77 21.42
C ILE A 189 -9.13 3.19 22.63
N ASN A 190 -9.61 3.47 23.86
CA ASN A 190 -8.99 2.97 25.08
C ASN A 190 -9.16 1.45 25.26
N SER A 191 -10.22 0.90 24.70
CA SER A 191 -10.44 -0.54 24.65
C SER A 191 -9.70 -1.17 23.48
N ALA A 192 -9.70 -0.51 22.32
CA ALA A 192 -9.11 -1.01 21.09
C ALA A 192 -7.58 -1.16 21.16
N ILE A 193 -6.90 -0.22 21.83
CA ILE A 193 -5.43 -0.14 21.88
C ILE A 193 -4.78 -1.24 22.74
N LYS A 194 -5.53 -1.85 23.65
CA LYS A 194 -5.00 -2.88 24.55
C LYS A 194 -4.53 -4.09 23.79
N ASN A 195 -3.34 -4.61 24.16
CA ASN A 195 -2.71 -5.77 23.56
C ASN A 195 -2.40 -5.59 22.05
N LYS A 196 -2.17 -4.35 21.59
CA LYS A 196 -1.79 -4.07 20.21
C LYS A 196 -0.29 -3.82 20.07
N ASP A 197 0.27 -4.29 18.97
CA ASP A 197 1.69 -4.24 18.64
C ASP A 197 1.97 -3.26 17.51
N VAL A 198 1.08 -3.19 16.53
CA VAL A 198 1.20 -2.32 15.36
C VAL A 198 -0.10 -1.52 15.20
N ILE A 199 0.02 -0.21 15.27
CA ILE A 199 -1.09 0.72 15.08
C ILE A 199 -0.92 1.42 13.74
N CYS A 200 -1.90 1.25 12.85
CA CYS A 200 -1.93 1.86 11.54
C CYS A 200 -3.04 2.92 11.48
N THR A 201 -2.79 4.02 10.80
CA THR A 201 -3.80 5.05 10.53
C THR A 201 -3.81 5.42 9.05
N ASP A 202 -4.84 6.12 8.63
CA ASP A 202 -4.92 6.79 7.33
C ASP A 202 -5.48 8.20 7.52
N SER A 203 -5.17 9.09 6.59
CA SER A 203 -5.71 10.45 6.62
C SER A 203 -7.23 10.45 6.52
N LEU A 204 -7.85 11.36 7.24
CA LEU A 204 -9.31 11.48 7.26
C LEU A 204 -9.77 12.48 6.19
N PRO A 205 -10.83 12.15 5.42
CA PRO A 205 -11.53 13.15 4.62
C PRO A 205 -12.07 14.27 5.50
N ASN A 206 -12.04 15.52 5.00
CA ASN A 206 -12.44 16.70 5.76
C ASN A 206 -13.81 16.57 6.45
N GLU A 207 -14.77 15.94 5.80
CA GLU A 207 -16.12 15.71 6.31
C GLU A 207 -16.18 14.72 7.48
N LYS A 208 -15.13 13.93 7.71
CA LYS A 208 -15.05 12.90 8.76
C LYS A 208 -14.23 13.33 9.98
N ILE A 209 -13.45 14.39 9.90
CA ILE A 209 -12.52 14.82 10.98
C ILE A 209 -13.25 14.98 12.31
N ASN A 210 -14.43 15.59 12.32
CA ASN A 210 -15.19 15.81 13.54
C ASN A 210 -15.66 14.50 14.20
N ASP A 211 -16.05 13.50 13.42
CA ASP A 211 -16.51 12.22 13.92
C ASP A 211 -15.37 11.41 14.55
N PHE A 212 -14.14 11.60 14.03
CA PHE A 212 -12.93 10.92 14.49
C PHE A 212 -12.16 11.68 15.60
N LYS A 213 -12.64 12.82 16.08
CA LYS A 213 -11.93 13.65 17.06
C LYS A 213 -11.50 12.88 18.32
N ASN A 214 -12.29 11.90 18.77
CA ASN A 214 -11.99 11.10 19.95
C ASN A 214 -11.15 9.85 19.63
N TYR A 215 -10.74 9.67 18.36
CA TYR A 215 -9.97 8.52 17.87
C TYR A 215 -8.54 8.90 17.48
N GLN A 216 -8.13 10.13 17.77
CA GLN A 216 -6.76 10.57 17.51
C GLN A 216 -5.75 9.72 18.28
N ILE A 217 -4.73 9.23 17.58
CA ILE A 217 -3.62 8.52 18.23
C ILE A 217 -2.68 9.55 18.86
N THR A 218 -2.61 9.50 20.18
CA THR A 218 -1.71 10.34 20.99
C THR A 218 -0.64 9.47 21.65
N GLU A 219 0.39 10.09 22.23
CA GLU A 219 1.40 9.39 23.00
C GLU A 219 0.79 8.66 24.20
N GLU A 220 -0.17 9.32 24.89
CA GLU A 220 -0.91 8.70 26.01
C GLU A 220 -1.70 7.46 25.59
N ILE A 221 -2.28 7.45 24.39
CA ILE A 221 -2.96 6.25 23.84
C ILE A 221 -1.93 5.17 23.56
N MET A 222 -0.80 5.49 22.93
CA MET A 222 0.25 4.53 22.63
C MET A 222 0.89 3.91 23.88
N ASP A 223 0.97 4.63 25.00
CA ASP A 223 1.45 4.12 26.29
C ASP A 223 0.60 2.96 26.85
N ARG A 224 -0.63 2.78 26.35
CA ARG A 224 -1.55 1.71 26.74
C ARG A 224 -1.46 0.47 25.84
N ALA A 225 -0.71 0.56 24.73
CA ALA A 225 -0.43 -0.55 23.85
C ALA A 225 0.61 -1.51 24.47
N ASN A 226 0.94 -2.58 23.75
CA ASN A 226 2.00 -3.49 24.19
C ASN A 226 3.36 -2.75 24.27
N TYR A 227 4.24 -3.24 25.15
CA TYR A 227 5.61 -2.76 25.19
C TYR A 227 6.29 -2.97 23.83
N GLY A 228 6.91 -1.91 23.30
CA GLY A 228 7.52 -1.94 21.95
C GLY A 228 6.53 -1.82 20.79
N ALA A 229 5.27 -1.44 21.08
CA ALA A 229 4.30 -1.13 20.03
C ALA A 229 4.79 0.04 19.15
N VAL A 230 4.41 -0.01 17.87
CA VAL A 230 4.80 0.99 16.87
C VAL A 230 3.57 1.63 16.21
N LEU A 231 3.72 2.90 15.83
CA LEU A 231 2.73 3.66 15.08
C LEU A 231 3.20 3.85 13.64
N ASN A 232 2.41 3.33 12.68
CA ASN A 232 2.62 3.46 11.24
C ASN A 232 1.46 4.28 10.61
N PRO A 233 1.53 5.59 10.55
CA PRO A 233 0.56 6.41 9.83
C PRO A 233 0.82 6.35 8.33
N CYS A 234 -0.23 6.11 7.53
CA CYS A 234 -0.12 6.14 6.08
C CYS A 234 -0.01 7.59 5.58
N PRO A 235 1.04 7.97 4.83
CA PRO A 235 1.17 9.34 4.33
C PRO A 235 0.29 9.61 3.08
N PRO A 236 -0.32 10.81 2.95
CA PRO A 236 -0.14 11.92 3.86
C PRO A 236 -0.85 11.68 5.19
N PHE A 237 -0.20 12.00 6.31
CA PHE A 237 -0.86 12.07 7.62
C PHE A 237 -0.88 13.52 8.11
N TYR A 238 -1.90 13.86 8.89
CA TYR A 238 -2.10 15.23 9.36
C TYR A 238 -1.97 15.29 10.88
N ARG A 239 -0.93 16.02 11.34
CA ARG A 239 -0.71 16.30 12.75
C ARG A 239 -1.86 17.14 13.31
N GLY A 240 -2.45 16.67 14.40
CA GLY A 240 -3.62 17.29 15.02
C GLY A 240 -4.97 16.71 14.54
N GLU A 241 -4.95 15.83 13.53
CA GLU A 241 -6.14 15.11 13.05
C GLU A 241 -6.11 13.65 13.53
N GLU A 242 -5.72 12.69 12.68
CA GLU A 242 -5.65 11.26 13.06
C GLU A 242 -4.49 10.93 14.02
N VAL A 243 -3.44 11.77 14.05
CA VAL A 243 -2.28 11.63 14.94
C VAL A 243 -1.94 12.95 15.61
N SER A 244 -1.52 12.93 16.88
CA SER A 244 -1.08 14.16 17.57
C SER A 244 0.33 14.58 17.10
N ASN A 245 0.69 15.85 17.34
CA ASN A 245 2.05 16.33 17.09
C ASN A 245 3.08 15.51 17.88
N GLN A 246 2.80 15.30 19.17
CA GLN A 246 3.70 14.65 20.12
C GLN A 246 3.99 13.21 19.72
N VAL A 247 2.98 12.43 19.31
CA VAL A 247 3.18 11.01 18.96
C VAL A 247 4.07 10.83 17.74
N ILE A 248 4.02 11.75 16.77
CA ILE A 248 4.89 11.71 15.58
C ILE A 248 6.35 12.07 15.90
N ASP A 249 6.58 12.81 16.99
CA ASP A 249 7.92 13.15 17.45
C ASP A 249 8.42 12.19 18.55
N SER A 250 7.64 11.14 18.87
CA SER A 250 7.92 10.16 19.91
C SER A 250 8.61 8.90 19.39
N ARG A 251 8.99 8.02 20.32
CA ARG A 251 9.55 6.68 20.04
C ARG A 251 8.60 5.74 19.31
N TYR A 252 7.31 6.03 19.30
CA TYR A 252 6.29 5.15 18.71
C TYR A 252 6.24 5.25 17.20
N PHE A 253 6.55 6.43 16.66
CA PHE A 253 6.54 6.63 15.20
C PHE A 253 7.63 5.83 14.53
N VAL A 254 7.27 4.99 13.55
CA VAL A 254 8.21 4.16 12.79
C VAL A 254 9.25 4.96 11.97
N GLY A 255 9.05 6.28 11.85
CA GLY A 255 9.99 7.17 11.17
C GLY A 255 9.83 7.22 9.64
N TYR A 256 10.50 8.18 9.03
CA TYR A 256 10.47 8.35 7.57
C TYR A 256 11.25 7.25 6.85
N ASP A 257 12.28 6.71 7.47
CA ASP A 257 13.08 5.60 6.94
C ASP A 257 12.26 4.34 6.71
N PHE A 258 11.16 4.17 7.43
CA PHE A 258 10.24 3.07 7.24
C PHE A 258 9.68 3.04 5.80
N LYS A 259 9.35 4.19 5.25
CA LYS A 259 8.80 4.32 3.89
C LYS A 259 9.84 4.24 2.76
N LYS A 260 11.15 4.21 3.07
CA LYS A 260 12.17 3.99 2.03
C LYS A 260 11.98 2.67 1.31
N HIS A 261 11.48 1.66 2.01
CA HIS A 261 11.25 0.31 1.49
C HIS A 261 10.14 0.21 0.43
N LEU A 262 9.37 1.29 0.22
CA LEU A 262 8.43 1.36 -0.90
C LEU A 262 9.14 1.21 -2.26
N LEU A 263 10.39 1.69 -2.37
CA LEU A 263 11.20 1.58 -3.58
C LEU A 263 11.51 0.11 -3.92
N GLU A 264 12.13 -0.61 -2.99
CA GLU A 264 12.54 -2.01 -3.21
C GLU A 264 11.34 -2.92 -3.43
N ILE A 265 10.24 -2.68 -2.70
CA ILE A 265 9.02 -3.49 -2.86
C ILE A 265 8.36 -3.26 -4.21
N GLN A 266 8.30 -2.04 -4.72
CA GLN A 266 7.75 -1.78 -6.04
C GLN A 266 8.60 -2.42 -7.15
N GLN A 267 9.94 -2.39 -7.00
CA GLN A 267 10.84 -3.13 -7.88
C GLN A 267 10.61 -4.63 -7.80
N ALA A 268 10.50 -5.18 -6.58
CA ALA A 268 10.26 -6.60 -6.36
C ALA A 268 8.92 -7.07 -6.93
N ILE A 269 7.84 -6.26 -6.82
CA ILE A 269 6.55 -6.53 -7.43
C ILE A 269 6.67 -6.58 -8.96
N ILE A 270 7.39 -5.65 -9.59
CA ILE A 270 7.62 -5.67 -11.04
C ILE A 270 8.37 -6.94 -11.44
N ILE A 271 9.45 -7.28 -10.74
CA ILE A 271 10.26 -8.47 -11.01
C ILE A 271 9.40 -9.73 -10.87
N TYR A 272 8.69 -9.86 -9.76
CA TYR A 272 7.83 -11.01 -9.48
C TYR A 272 6.79 -11.23 -10.59
N ASN A 273 6.09 -10.17 -11.00
CA ASN A 273 5.06 -10.26 -12.04
C ASN A 273 5.62 -10.57 -13.44
N LEU A 274 6.86 -10.22 -13.72
CA LEU A 274 7.52 -10.55 -14.99
C LEU A 274 8.09 -11.96 -15.01
N THR A 275 8.37 -12.57 -13.84
CA THR A 275 9.00 -13.90 -13.76
C THR A 275 8.01 -15.02 -13.47
N HIS A 276 6.79 -14.72 -13.03
CA HIS A 276 5.73 -15.66 -12.70
C HIS A 276 4.49 -15.45 -13.56
#